data_445914845643c4889776bd08e2d72704
#
_entry.id   445914845643c4889776bd08e2d72704
#
_cell.length_a   1.000
_cell.length_b   1.000
_cell.length_c   1.000
_cell.angle_alpha   90.00
_cell.angle_beta   90.00
_cell.angle_gamma   90.00
#
_symmetry.space_group_name_H-M   'P 1'
#
loop_
_entity.id
_entity.type
_entity.pdbx_description
1 polymer ?
#
loop_
_entity_poly.entity_id
_entity_poly.type
_entity_poly.pdbx_seq_one_letter_code
_entity_poly.pdbx_strand_id
1 'polypeptide(L)'
;MSVLKKISHFSQWILLYTLLAACSDKLSNPYPPGSFDHADQKLQASLDKQENTETAEGIILFVGDGMSIATVTASRIYAGQKAGQLGEEYQLSFEKFPYSGLSKTYNTNQQTPDSAGTMTAMMTGSKTKAGVISVNTLASRADPESCNGYHLKTLLETAEDQGWASGIVTTTSITHATPAATYAHSPERNWESDKDLSTQAKKKGCRDIASQLIEFDYGNGIEVILGGGRKHFLPESEKGERQDDRHLIQEWLAKNKQSSYVSSADELLNFDIKKTKYLLGLFSKSHLNYEADRVANNIDEPSLTTMVETALQLLQKHKRFLLIVESGRIDHAHHAGNAYRALEETIEFDKAIARANELIDTNKTLMVVTADHSHTMTIAGYPTRGNPILGFVKGNDSTGKSKDNLSLAADNQPYTTLSYANGAGHDNPEDDGQHTPLSYRSSPQKVGRHSTANDNPQAPNYRQEANVPFQSETHAGDDVAVYAQGPWAHLLTGVMEQNYIYHVMKHAGEL
;
A
#
# COMPACT_ATOMS: atom_id res chain seq x y z
N MET A 1 -75.00 19.41 -4.34
CA MET A 1 -74.12 18.88 -5.42
C MET A 1 -72.84 19.71 -5.50
N SER A 2 -71.93 19.63 -4.50
CA SER A 2 -70.68 20.40 -4.51
C SER A 2 -69.63 19.81 -3.56
N VAL A 3 -69.52 18.47 -3.41
CA VAL A 3 -68.49 17.86 -2.54
C VAL A 3 -67.72 16.72 -3.27
N LEU A 4 -68.15 16.33 -4.48
CA LEU A 4 -67.57 15.19 -5.19
C LEU A 4 -66.52 15.52 -6.28
N LYS A 5 -66.08 16.80 -6.41
CA LYS A 5 -65.06 17.20 -7.40
C LYS A 5 -63.67 17.56 -6.85
N LYS A 6 -63.41 17.41 -5.54
CA LYS A 6 -62.10 17.70 -4.93
C LYS A 6 -61.25 16.48 -4.54
N ILE A 7 -61.72 15.23 -4.76
CA ILE A 7 -61.02 14.02 -4.39
C ILE A 7 -60.23 13.41 -5.58
N SER A 8 -60.54 13.86 -6.83
CA SER A 8 -59.90 13.25 -8.01
C SER A 8 -58.51 13.83 -8.37
N HIS A 9 -58.07 14.94 -7.80
CA HIS A 9 -56.77 15.54 -8.12
C HIS A 9 -55.68 15.20 -7.13
N PHE A 10 -56.01 14.69 -5.94
CA PHE A 10 -54.99 14.28 -4.94
C PHE A 10 -54.43 12.90 -5.18
N SER A 11 -55.19 12.01 -5.84
CA SER A 11 -54.72 10.64 -6.18
C SER A 11 -53.80 10.62 -7.38
N GLN A 12 -53.84 11.58 -8.30
CA GLN A 12 -52.95 11.62 -9.45
C GLN A 12 -51.55 12.13 -9.13
N TRP A 13 -51.40 12.96 -8.11
CA TRP A 13 -50.10 13.44 -7.66
C TRP A 13 -49.37 12.43 -6.79
N ILE A 14 -50.03 11.54 -6.07
CA ILE A 14 -49.42 10.48 -5.28
C ILE A 14 -48.93 9.36 -6.19
N LEU A 15 -49.62 9.10 -7.34
CA LEU A 15 -49.15 8.08 -8.31
C LEU A 15 -47.96 8.60 -9.14
N LEU A 16 -47.79 9.90 -9.31
CA LEU A 16 -46.65 10.48 -10.04
C LEU A 16 -45.38 10.53 -9.14
N TYR A 17 -45.54 10.67 -7.81
CA TYR A 17 -44.42 10.67 -6.86
C TYR A 17 -43.92 9.26 -6.54
N THR A 18 -44.76 8.24 -6.62
CA THR A 18 -44.36 6.85 -6.47
C THR A 18 -43.69 6.26 -7.73
N LEU A 19 -43.92 6.85 -8.91
CA LEU A 19 -43.23 6.48 -10.15
C LEU A 19 -41.86 7.18 -10.32
N LEU A 20 -41.62 8.30 -9.62
CA LEU A 20 -40.30 8.97 -9.61
C LEU A 20 -39.35 8.46 -8.52
N ALA A 21 -39.86 7.73 -7.52
CA ALA A 21 -39.04 7.08 -6.49
C ALA A 21 -38.54 5.67 -6.87
N ALA A 22 -39.03 5.11 -7.98
CA ALA A 22 -38.64 3.79 -8.49
C ALA A 22 -37.60 3.82 -9.62
N CYS A 23 -37.08 5.01 -9.98
CA CYS A 23 -36.05 5.20 -11.01
C CYS A 23 -34.70 5.64 -10.49
N SER A 24 -34.35 5.32 -9.23
CA SER A 24 -32.98 5.37 -8.75
C SER A 24 -32.31 4.00 -8.74
N ASP A 25 -32.81 3.06 -9.54
CA ASP A 25 -32.07 1.87 -9.86
C ASP A 25 -30.92 2.24 -10.81
N LYS A 26 -29.70 2.20 -10.25
CA LYS A 26 -28.43 1.96 -10.92
C LYS A 26 -28.61 1.87 -12.44
N LEU A 27 -28.12 2.86 -13.16
CA LEU A 27 -27.70 2.69 -14.55
C LEU A 27 -26.62 1.62 -14.56
N SER A 28 -27.02 0.35 -14.40
CA SER A 28 -26.18 -0.78 -14.73
C SER A 28 -25.85 -0.60 -16.20
N ASN A 29 -24.58 -0.49 -16.52
CA ASN A 29 -24.13 -0.49 -17.91
C ASN A 29 -24.86 -1.65 -18.61
N PRO A 30 -25.72 -1.41 -19.63
CA PRO A 30 -26.51 -2.45 -20.25
C PRO A 30 -25.65 -3.47 -21.00
N TYR A 31 -24.34 -3.19 -21.14
CA TYR A 31 -23.41 -4.03 -21.87
C TYR A 31 -22.49 -4.76 -20.88
N PRO A 32 -22.44 -6.10 -20.94
CA PRO A 32 -21.57 -6.86 -20.05
C PRO A 32 -20.09 -6.54 -20.32
N PRO A 33 -19.22 -6.54 -19.29
CA PRO A 33 -17.79 -6.42 -19.45
C PRO A 33 -17.27 -7.40 -20.51
N GLY A 34 -16.36 -6.92 -21.38
CA GLY A 34 -15.81 -7.73 -22.49
C GLY A 34 -16.69 -7.81 -23.74
N SER A 35 -17.90 -7.23 -23.76
CA SER A 35 -18.71 -7.11 -24.98
C SER A 35 -18.13 -6.02 -25.90
N PHE A 36 -18.49 -6.10 -27.19
CA PHE A 36 -18.13 -5.09 -28.20
C PHE A 36 -18.60 -3.70 -27.78
N ASP A 37 -19.87 -3.57 -27.42
CA ASP A 37 -20.46 -2.27 -27.05
C ASP A 37 -19.84 -1.68 -25.79
N HIS A 38 -19.49 -2.51 -24.79
CA HIS A 38 -18.78 -2.07 -23.60
C HIS A 38 -17.38 -1.50 -23.94
N ALA A 39 -16.66 -2.17 -24.84
CA ALA A 39 -15.35 -1.69 -25.30
C ALA A 39 -15.45 -0.39 -26.10
N ASP A 40 -16.46 -0.25 -26.95
CA ASP A 40 -16.71 0.98 -27.72
C ASP A 40 -17.07 2.16 -26.81
N GLN A 41 -17.95 1.97 -25.84
CA GLN A 41 -18.25 2.99 -24.82
C GLN A 41 -17.00 3.44 -24.06
N LYS A 42 -16.12 2.51 -23.68
CA LYS A 42 -14.87 2.84 -23.01
C LYS A 42 -13.94 3.66 -23.92
N LEU A 43 -13.91 3.34 -25.23
CA LEU A 43 -13.16 4.13 -26.21
C LEU A 43 -13.72 5.56 -26.29
N GLN A 44 -15.04 5.73 -26.42
CA GLN A 44 -15.66 7.07 -26.47
C GLN A 44 -15.35 7.88 -25.21
N ALA A 45 -15.49 7.28 -24.03
CA ALA A 45 -15.13 7.93 -22.78
C ALA A 45 -13.65 8.37 -22.73
N SER A 46 -12.76 7.60 -23.38
CA SER A 46 -11.34 7.94 -23.47
C SER A 46 -11.07 9.10 -24.45
N LEU A 47 -11.83 9.16 -25.54
CA LEU A 47 -11.72 10.25 -26.53
C LEU A 47 -12.25 11.59 -25.97
N ASP A 48 -13.25 11.54 -25.09
CA ASP A 48 -13.84 12.72 -24.44
C ASP A 48 -13.03 13.23 -23.25
N LYS A 49 -12.00 12.48 -22.83
CA LYS A 49 -11.19 12.80 -21.65
C LYS A 49 -10.42 14.10 -21.85
N GLN A 50 -10.53 15.01 -20.88
CA GLN A 50 -9.78 16.26 -20.83
C GLN A 50 -8.61 16.13 -19.85
N GLU A 51 -7.47 16.70 -20.23
CA GLU A 51 -6.29 16.79 -19.35
C GLU A 51 -6.50 17.92 -18.34
N ASN A 52 -6.21 17.65 -17.08
CA ASN A 52 -6.20 18.65 -16.02
C ASN A 52 -4.77 19.17 -15.84
N THR A 53 -4.54 20.44 -16.15
CA THR A 53 -3.24 21.11 -16.04
C THR A 53 -3.23 22.22 -14.98
N GLU A 54 -4.20 22.19 -14.06
CA GLU A 54 -4.22 23.10 -12.91
C GLU A 54 -3.14 22.75 -11.90
N THR A 55 -2.74 23.72 -11.09
CA THR A 55 -1.79 23.47 -9.99
C THR A 55 -2.46 22.63 -8.90
N ALA A 56 -1.82 21.57 -8.46
CA ALA A 56 -2.31 20.74 -7.37
C ALA A 56 -2.27 21.49 -6.03
N GLU A 57 -3.38 21.46 -5.30
CA GLU A 57 -3.45 21.90 -3.90
C GLU A 57 -3.16 20.75 -2.93
N GLY A 58 -3.36 19.50 -3.36
CA GLY A 58 -3.00 18.29 -2.63
C GLY A 58 -2.22 17.32 -3.52
N ILE A 59 -1.31 16.57 -2.92
CA ILE A 59 -0.62 15.46 -3.56
C ILE A 59 -0.69 14.27 -2.61
N ILE A 60 -1.14 13.12 -3.11
CA ILE A 60 -1.16 11.86 -2.35
C ILE A 60 -0.44 10.81 -3.17
N LEU A 61 0.62 10.24 -2.61
CA LEU A 61 1.32 9.08 -3.16
C LEU A 61 0.97 7.86 -2.32
N PHE A 62 0.29 6.89 -2.94
CA PHE A 62 0.02 5.58 -2.38
C PHE A 62 1.03 4.57 -2.92
N VAL A 63 1.72 3.87 -2.03
CA VAL A 63 2.72 2.84 -2.34
C VAL A 63 2.27 1.51 -1.75
N GLY A 64 1.93 0.55 -2.60
CA GLY A 64 1.78 -0.85 -2.19
C GLY A 64 3.16 -1.50 -2.26
N ASP A 65 3.82 -1.67 -1.12
CA ASP A 65 5.16 -2.25 -1.06
C ASP A 65 5.13 -3.67 -1.64
N GLY A 66 5.93 -3.92 -2.67
CA GLY A 66 5.97 -5.21 -3.34
C GLY A 66 4.72 -5.59 -4.16
N MET A 67 3.80 -4.65 -4.41
CA MET A 67 2.54 -4.89 -5.12
C MET A 67 2.76 -5.06 -6.63
N SER A 68 3.09 -6.27 -7.06
CA SER A 68 3.26 -6.61 -8.48
C SER A 68 1.95 -6.49 -9.28
N ILE A 69 2.04 -6.51 -10.60
CA ILE A 69 0.86 -6.61 -11.49
C ILE A 69 0.08 -7.91 -11.19
N ALA A 70 0.77 -9.01 -10.89
CA ALA A 70 0.13 -10.26 -10.49
C ALA A 70 -0.64 -10.11 -9.16
N THR A 71 -0.07 -9.36 -8.19
CA THR A 71 -0.73 -9.04 -6.92
C THR A 71 -2.02 -8.26 -7.15
N VAL A 72 -1.98 -7.20 -7.97
CA VAL A 72 -3.18 -6.42 -8.34
C VAL A 72 -4.24 -7.30 -8.98
N THR A 73 -3.85 -8.13 -9.96
CA THR A 73 -4.78 -9.02 -10.67
C THR A 73 -5.41 -10.05 -9.74
N ALA A 74 -4.60 -10.70 -8.89
CA ALA A 74 -5.10 -11.69 -7.93
C ALA A 74 -6.02 -11.06 -6.89
N SER A 75 -5.67 -9.87 -6.36
CA SER A 75 -6.48 -9.13 -5.38
C SER A 75 -7.81 -8.68 -5.97
N ARG A 76 -7.84 -8.21 -7.23
CA ARG A 76 -9.07 -7.90 -7.95
C ARG A 76 -9.99 -9.12 -8.04
N ILE A 77 -9.47 -10.27 -8.48
CA ILE A 77 -10.24 -11.50 -8.57
C ILE A 77 -10.75 -11.92 -7.19
N TYR A 78 -9.89 -11.88 -6.19
CA TYR A 78 -10.24 -12.25 -4.82
C TYR A 78 -11.32 -11.33 -4.24
N ALA A 79 -11.20 -10.01 -4.41
CA ALA A 79 -12.20 -9.04 -3.97
C ALA A 79 -13.56 -9.29 -4.64
N GLY A 80 -13.58 -9.57 -5.95
CA GLY A 80 -14.79 -9.93 -6.68
C GLY A 80 -15.42 -11.23 -6.17
N GLN A 81 -14.60 -12.25 -5.89
CA GLN A 81 -15.07 -13.52 -5.32
C GLN A 81 -15.64 -13.34 -3.91
N LYS A 82 -15.01 -12.51 -3.05
CA LYS A 82 -15.59 -12.13 -1.74
C LYS A 82 -16.93 -11.40 -1.89
N ALA A 83 -17.13 -10.67 -2.98
CA ALA A 83 -18.41 -10.00 -3.31
C ALA A 83 -19.44 -10.94 -3.99
N GLY A 84 -19.17 -12.24 -4.09
CA GLY A 84 -20.06 -13.23 -4.69
C GLY A 84 -20.08 -13.21 -6.23
N GLN A 85 -19.06 -12.63 -6.86
CA GLN A 85 -18.88 -12.60 -8.32
C GLN A 85 -17.86 -13.67 -8.76
N LEU A 86 -17.67 -13.83 -10.07
CA LEU A 86 -16.60 -14.70 -10.60
C LEU A 86 -15.20 -14.11 -10.30
N GLY A 87 -15.06 -12.79 -10.35
CA GLY A 87 -13.91 -12.05 -9.88
C GLY A 87 -13.14 -11.32 -10.99
N GLU A 88 -13.05 -11.87 -12.18
CA GLU A 88 -12.20 -11.35 -13.24
C GLU A 88 -12.62 -9.96 -13.74
N GLU A 89 -13.91 -9.62 -13.71
CA GLU A 89 -14.44 -8.30 -14.10
C GLU A 89 -14.55 -7.30 -12.95
N TYR A 90 -14.23 -7.72 -11.73
CA TYR A 90 -14.21 -6.79 -10.61
C TYR A 90 -13.16 -5.68 -10.87
N GLN A 91 -13.35 -4.51 -10.32
CA GLN A 91 -12.41 -3.41 -10.44
C GLN A 91 -12.08 -2.88 -9.06
N LEU A 92 -10.81 -2.87 -8.72
CA LEU A 92 -10.30 -2.14 -7.58
C LEU A 92 -10.50 -0.62 -7.82
N SER A 93 -10.56 0.16 -6.77
CA SER A 93 -10.87 1.60 -6.86
C SER A 93 -9.86 2.35 -7.72
N PHE A 94 -8.58 2.05 -7.57
CA PHE A 94 -7.50 2.68 -8.33
C PHE A 94 -7.40 2.22 -9.78
N GLU A 95 -7.93 1.05 -10.14
CA GLU A 95 -8.02 0.61 -11.54
C GLU A 95 -9.02 1.43 -12.37
N LYS A 96 -9.87 2.23 -11.69
CA LYS A 96 -10.80 3.18 -12.33
C LYS A 96 -10.15 4.52 -12.64
N PHE A 97 -8.94 4.76 -12.20
CA PHE A 97 -8.24 6.02 -12.45
C PHE A 97 -8.00 6.21 -13.96
N PRO A 98 -8.09 7.46 -14.44
CA PRO A 98 -8.09 7.72 -15.88
C PRO A 98 -6.75 7.47 -16.58
N TYR A 99 -5.64 7.47 -15.86
CA TYR A 99 -4.31 7.31 -16.43
C TYR A 99 -3.55 6.17 -15.78
N SER A 100 -2.82 5.41 -16.60
CA SER A 100 -1.96 4.34 -16.09
C SER A 100 -0.71 4.19 -16.94
N GLY A 101 0.36 3.70 -16.30
CA GLY A 101 1.65 3.45 -16.92
C GLY A 101 2.40 2.33 -16.20
N LEU A 102 3.66 2.12 -16.60
CA LEU A 102 4.56 1.16 -15.97
C LEU A 102 5.83 1.89 -15.50
N SER A 103 6.31 1.51 -14.32
CA SER A 103 7.51 2.05 -13.70
C SER A 103 8.61 1.00 -13.64
N LYS A 104 9.82 1.34 -14.10
CA LYS A 104 11.03 0.51 -13.99
C LYS A 104 11.65 0.68 -12.60
N THR A 105 11.80 -0.42 -11.88
CA THR A 105 12.07 -0.39 -10.43
C THR A 105 13.53 -0.61 -10.04
N TYR A 106 14.42 -1.05 -10.94
CA TYR A 106 15.81 -1.40 -10.64
C TYR A 106 16.58 -0.30 -9.87
N ASN A 107 17.47 -0.72 -8.97
CA ASN A 107 18.43 0.18 -8.32
C ASN A 107 19.70 0.32 -9.16
N THR A 108 20.49 1.36 -8.91
CA THR A 108 21.70 1.61 -9.74
C THR A 108 22.75 0.51 -9.70
N ASN A 109 22.68 -0.39 -8.71
CA ASN A 109 23.59 -1.51 -8.50
C ASN A 109 22.92 -2.89 -8.45
N GLN A 110 21.59 -2.97 -8.63
CA GLN A 110 20.84 -4.23 -8.60
C GLN A 110 19.70 -4.25 -9.62
N GLN A 111 19.54 -5.36 -10.35
CA GLN A 111 18.42 -5.57 -11.27
C GLN A 111 17.10 -5.75 -10.52
N THR A 112 17.13 -6.50 -9.40
CA THR A 112 16.03 -6.64 -8.47
C THR A 112 16.22 -5.64 -7.34
N PRO A 113 15.32 -4.67 -7.17
CA PRO A 113 15.52 -3.55 -6.25
C PRO A 113 15.20 -3.90 -4.79
N ASP A 114 15.48 -2.94 -3.92
CA ASP A 114 14.94 -2.89 -2.56
C ASP A 114 14.16 -1.60 -2.31
N SER A 115 13.30 -1.59 -1.30
CA SER A 115 12.41 -0.46 -0.98
C SER A 115 13.17 0.83 -0.63
N ALA A 116 14.37 0.75 -0.08
CA ALA A 116 15.17 1.95 0.25
C ALA A 116 15.56 2.72 -1.01
N GLY A 117 16.10 2.03 -2.01
CA GLY A 117 16.51 2.66 -3.26
C GLY A 117 15.34 3.08 -4.14
N THR A 118 14.26 2.30 -4.17
CA THR A 118 13.06 2.61 -4.97
C THR A 118 12.31 3.82 -4.39
N MET A 119 12.08 3.84 -3.09
CA MET A 119 11.43 5.00 -2.49
C MET A 119 12.31 6.24 -2.52
N THR A 120 13.64 6.10 -2.39
CA THR A 120 14.57 7.22 -2.63
C THR A 120 14.36 7.81 -4.03
N ALA A 121 14.20 6.98 -5.06
CA ALA A 121 13.94 7.47 -6.41
C ALA A 121 12.63 8.27 -6.51
N MET A 122 11.55 7.79 -5.89
CA MET A 122 10.25 8.46 -5.88
C MET A 122 10.22 9.73 -5.03
N MET A 123 11.07 9.82 -4.01
CA MET A 123 11.07 10.98 -3.10
C MET A 123 12.15 12.02 -3.39
N THR A 124 13.17 11.68 -4.20
CA THR A 124 14.28 12.61 -4.49
C THR A 124 14.49 12.90 -5.98
N GLY A 125 13.78 12.20 -6.86
CA GLY A 125 13.96 12.31 -8.32
C GLY A 125 15.25 11.69 -8.83
N SER A 126 15.97 10.92 -8.01
CA SER A 126 17.25 10.30 -8.37
C SER A 126 17.28 8.83 -7.93
N LYS A 127 17.55 7.92 -8.87
CA LYS A 127 17.84 6.53 -8.50
C LYS A 127 19.15 6.43 -7.73
N THR A 128 19.19 5.50 -6.77
CA THR A 128 20.36 5.24 -5.94
C THR A 128 20.65 3.74 -5.81
N LYS A 129 21.61 3.39 -4.97
CA LYS A 129 21.96 1.99 -4.66
C LYS A 129 20.93 1.36 -3.71
N ALA A 130 20.85 0.05 -3.73
CA ALA A 130 20.07 -0.71 -2.77
C ALA A 130 20.56 -0.50 -1.33
N GLY A 131 19.64 -0.44 -0.38
CA GLY A 131 19.90 -0.37 1.05
C GLY A 131 20.29 1.00 1.58
N VAL A 132 20.25 2.06 0.76
CA VAL A 132 20.51 3.43 1.19
C VAL A 132 19.27 4.31 1.08
N ILE A 133 19.12 5.29 1.94
CA ILE A 133 17.94 6.14 2.10
C ILE A 133 18.28 7.58 1.79
N SER A 134 17.65 8.17 0.78
CA SER A 134 17.74 9.58 0.37
C SER A 134 19.16 10.14 0.31
N VAL A 135 20.09 9.30 -0.14
CA VAL A 135 21.47 9.66 -0.47
C VAL A 135 21.80 9.26 -1.91
N ASN A 136 22.73 9.98 -2.54
CA ASN A 136 23.09 9.75 -3.93
C ASN A 136 23.98 8.50 -4.12
N THR A 137 24.24 8.15 -5.39
CA THR A 137 25.00 6.95 -5.77
C THR A 137 26.45 6.92 -5.33
N LEU A 138 27.02 8.02 -4.84
CA LEU A 138 28.38 8.08 -4.33
C LEU A 138 28.47 7.52 -2.91
N ALA A 139 27.37 7.55 -2.15
CA ALA A 139 27.32 6.95 -0.83
C ALA A 139 27.59 5.43 -0.91
N SER A 140 28.33 4.92 0.04
CA SER A 140 28.57 3.47 0.21
C SER A 140 27.69 2.94 1.33
N ARG A 141 27.00 1.82 1.08
CA ARG A 141 26.09 1.22 2.05
C ARG A 141 26.84 0.85 3.35
N ALA A 142 26.23 1.15 4.49
CA ALA A 142 26.74 0.90 5.85
C ALA A 142 28.11 1.54 6.16
N ASP A 143 28.58 2.46 5.31
CA ASP A 143 29.83 3.17 5.53
C ASP A 143 29.58 4.44 6.35
N PRO A 144 30.17 4.56 7.57
CA PRO A 144 30.04 5.75 8.40
C PRO A 144 30.58 7.05 7.78
N GLU A 145 31.48 6.97 6.82
CA GLU A 145 31.96 8.16 6.09
C GLU A 145 30.90 8.71 5.13
N SER A 146 29.91 7.89 4.78
CA SER A 146 28.80 8.25 3.89
C SER A 146 27.60 8.87 4.61
N CYS A 147 27.67 9.11 5.93
CA CYS A 147 26.57 9.73 6.67
C CYS A 147 26.36 11.21 6.33
N ASN A 148 27.35 11.88 5.76
CA ASN A 148 27.30 13.30 5.44
C ASN A 148 27.80 13.56 4.03
N GLY A 149 27.28 14.63 3.40
CA GLY A 149 27.75 15.10 2.09
C GLY A 149 27.13 14.43 0.87
N TYR A 150 26.20 13.46 1.06
CA TYR A 150 25.56 12.71 -0.03
C TYR A 150 24.04 12.83 -0.02
N HIS A 151 23.45 13.64 0.84
CA HIS A 151 22.01 13.81 1.01
C HIS A 151 21.37 14.34 -0.28
N LEU A 152 20.21 13.80 -0.61
CA LEU A 152 19.33 14.26 -1.67
C LEU A 152 18.08 14.84 -1.02
N LYS A 153 17.78 16.10 -1.26
CA LYS A 153 16.58 16.75 -0.71
C LYS A 153 15.33 16.04 -1.18
N THR A 154 14.48 15.67 -0.24
CA THR A 154 13.24 14.94 -0.54
C THR A 154 12.12 15.89 -0.98
N LEU A 155 11.07 15.32 -1.60
CA LEU A 155 9.86 16.05 -1.95
C LEU A 155 9.15 16.58 -0.70
N LEU A 156 9.15 15.79 0.40
CA LEU A 156 8.54 16.18 1.67
C LEU A 156 9.28 17.36 2.30
N GLU A 157 10.60 17.33 2.34
CA GLU A 157 11.42 18.46 2.80
C GLU A 157 11.19 19.71 1.94
N THR A 158 11.03 19.54 0.64
CA THR A 158 10.75 20.65 -0.28
C THR A 158 9.35 21.22 -0.05
N ALA A 159 8.36 20.37 0.15
CA ALA A 159 6.97 20.76 0.44
C ALA A 159 6.90 21.56 1.76
N GLU A 160 7.55 21.07 2.81
CA GLU A 160 7.62 21.75 4.10
C GLU A 160 8.28 23.13 4.00
N ASP A 161 9.42 23.25 3.32
CA ASP A 161 10.08 24.54 3.09
C ASP A 161 9.22 25.55 2.31
N GLN A 162 8.27 25.05 1.52
CA GLN A 162 7.30 25.89 0.80
C GLN A 162 5.99 26.09 1.56
N GLY A 163 5.92 25.65 2.83
CA GLY A 163 4.78 25.83 3.71
C GLY A 163 3.57 24.94 3.42
N TRP A 164 3.81 23.80 2.76
CA TRP A 164 2.80 22.74 2.67
C TRP A 164 2.74 22.00 4.01
N ALA A 165 1.55 21.49 4.33
CA ALA A 165 1.42 20.51 5.40
C ALA A 165 1.79 19.12 4.88
N SER A 166 2.41 18.29 5.71
CA SER A 166 2.81 16.95 5.29
C SER A 166 2.36 15.84 6.22
N GLY A 167 2.22 14.64 5.67
CA GLY A 167 1.84 13.45 6.42
C GLY A 167 2.46 12.19 5.87
N ILE A 168 2.73 11.25 6.79
CA ILE A 168 3.25 9.91 6.49
C ILE A 168 2.39 8.88 7.21
N VAL A 169 1.87 7.92 6.45
CA VAL A 169 1.04 6.81 6.96
C VAL A 169 1.61 5.50 6.44
N THR A 170 1.80 4.53 7.31
CA THR A 170 2.32 3.20 6.93
C THR A 170 1.78 2.08 7.80
N THR A 171 1.72 0.87 7.26
CA THR A 171 1.49 -0.35 8.03
C THR A 171 2.78 -1.01 8.53
N THR A 172 3.94 -0.46 8.17
CA THR A 172 5.25 -0.88 8.73
C THR A 172 5.65 -0.07 9.96
N SER A 173 6.87 -0.29 10.47
CA SER A 173 7.55 0.68 11.34
C SER A 173 7.71 1.99 10.58
N ILE A 174 7.44 3.13 11.21
CA ILE A 174 7.64 4.44 10.60
C ILE A 174 9.12 4.71 10.25
N THR A 175 10.02 3.93 10.80
CA THR A 175 11.45 3.94 10.53
C THR A 175 11.89 2.95 9.45
N HIS A 176 10.96 2.14 8.91
CA HIS A 176 11.23 1.24 7.78
C HIS A 176 11.61 2.03 6.52
N ALA A 177 12.25 1.37 5.57
CA ALA A 177 12.88 2.02 4.42
C ALA A 177 11.97 2.97 3.63
N THR A 178 10.74 2.55 3.34
CA THR A 178 9.79 3.32 2.53
C THR A 178 9.36 4.62 3.20
N PRO A 179 8.82 4.64 4.44
CA PRO A 179 8.52 5.90 5.11
C PRO A 179 9.78 6.69 5.44
N ALA A 180 10.89 6.05 5.83
CA ALA A 180 12.13 6.73 6.15
C ALA A 180 12.72 7.55 4.99
N ALA A 181 12.57 7.07 3.74
CA ALA A 181 13.05 7.78 2.57
C ALA A 181 12.33 9.11 2.30
N THR A 182 11.26 9.42 3.03
CA THR A 182 10.55 10.69 2.93
C THR A 182 11.21 11.79 3.74
N TYR A 183 11.88 11.46 4.88
CA TYR A 183 12.35 12.42 5.88
C TYR A 183 13.80 12.20 6.37
N ALA A 184 14.38 11.02 6.14
CA ALA A 184 15.69 10.66 6.66
C ALA A 184 16.72 10.47 5.55
N HIS A 185 18.00 10.63 5.92
CA HIS A 185 19.16 10.40 5.06
C HIS A 185 20.10 9.42 5.75
N SER A 186 20.24 8.22 5.16
CA SER A 186 21.08 7.19 5.78
C SER A 186 21.78 6.33 4.73
N PRO A 187 23.07 6.03 4.91
CA PRO A 187 23.75 5.05 4.07
C PRO A 187 23.37 3.61 4.40
N GLU A 188 22.51 3.36 5.41
CA GLU A 188 22.04 2.02 5.77
C GLU A 188 20.58 2.07 6.26
N ARG A 189 19.69 1.36 5.56
CA ARG A 189 18.27 1.28 5.88
C ARG A 189 17.95 0.65 7.24
N ASN A 190 18.84 -0.17 7.74
CA ASN A 190 18.65 -0.88 9.01
C ASN A 190 19.10 -0.06 10.24
N TRP A 191 19.54 1.16 10.08
CA TRP A 191 19.87 2.04 11.21
C TRP A 191 18.62 2.73 11.77
N GLU A 192 17.62 1.91 12.14
CA GLU A 192 16.32 2.40 12.60
C GLU A 192 16.38 3.07 13.97
N SER A 193 17.26 2.58 14.88
CA SER A 193 17.51 3.16 16.20
C SER A 193 19.01 3.30 16.47
N ASP A 194 19.38 4.02 17.54
CA ASP A 194 20.78 4.18 17.93
C ASP A 194 21.49 2.86 18.26
N LYS A 195 20.73 1.83 18.66
CA LYS A 195 21.22 0.46 18.89
C LYS A 195 21.82 -0.16 17.61
N ASP A 196 21.27 0.20 16.45
CA ASP A 196 21.66 -0.38 15.16
C ASP A 196 22.92 0.27 14.57
N LEU A 197 23.31 1.42 15.10
CA LEU A 197 24.51 2.12 14.71
C LEU A 197 25.76 1.44 15.26
N SER A 198 26.71 1.16 14.37
CA SER A 198 28.04 0.69 14.81
C SER A 198 28.74 1.74 15.68
N THR A 199 29.68 1.30 16.53
CA THR A 199 30.49 2.23 17.32
C THR A 199 31.22 3.27 16.45
N GLN A 200 31.63 2.88 15.24
CA GLN A 200 32.27 3.80 14.29
C GLN A 200 31.26 4.82 13.75
N ALA A 201 30.04 4.37 13.40
CA ALA A 201 28.99 5.26 12.93
C ALA A 201 28.63 6.31 14.01
N LYS A 202 28.47 5.89 15.27
CA LYS A 202 28.25 6.82 16.40
C LYS A 202 29.39 7.83 16.53
N LYS A 203 30.68 7.40 16.43
CA LYS A 203 31.85 8.31 16.50
C LYS A 203 31.91 9.29 15.33
N LYS A 204 31.38 8.94 14.14
CA LYS A 204 31.31 9.81 12.95
C LYS A 204 30.11 10.74 12.96
N GLY A 205 29.25 10.65 13.99
CA GLY A 205 28.06 11.49 14.12
C GLY A 205 26.92 11.06 13.20
N CYS A 206 26.89 9.80 12.76
CA CYS A 206 25.74 9.24 12.09
C CYS A 206 24.52 9.24 13.02
N ARG A 207 23.36 9.62 12.50
CA ARG A 207 22.10 9.63 13.24
C ARG A 207 21.23 8.44 12.79
N ASP A 208 20.56 7.81 13.75
CA ASP A 208 19.57 6.80 13.45
C ASP A 208 18.30 7.43 12.83
N ILE A 209 17.51 6.61 12.13
CA ILE A 209 16.33 7.06 11.39
C ILE A 209 15.27 7.64 12.33
N ALA A 210 15.04 7.02 13.52
CA ALA A 210 14.04 7.51 14.48
C ALA A 210 14.42 8.89 15.01
N SER A 211 15.69 9.13 15.33
CA SER A 211 16.14 10.46 15.78
C SER A 211 16.02 11.52 14.69
N GLN A 212 16.28 11.18 13.42
CA GLN A 212 16.09 12.11 12.30
C GLN A 212 14.64 12.55 12.14
N LEU A 213 13.66 11.68 12.39
CA LEU A 213 12.24 12.05 12.36
C LEU A 213 11.89 13.11 13.41
N ILE A 214 12.40 12.95 14.63
CA ILE A 214 12.14 13.89 15.73
C ILE A 214 12.91 15.20 15.55
N GLU A 215 14.10 15.13 14.99
CA GLU A 215 14.97 16.28 14.71
C GLU A 215 14.63 16.98 13.38
N PHE A 216 13.66 16.49 12.62
CA PHE A 216 13.22 17.07 11.34
C PHE A 216 12.91 18.57 11.53
N ASP A 217 13.59 19.44 10.78
CA ASP A 217 13.59 20.90 10.98
C ASP A 217 13.24 21.70 9.70
N TYR A 218 12.71 21.06 8.68
CA TYR A 218 12.20 21.74 7.49
C TYR A 218 10.80 22.32 7.76
N GLY A 219 10.53 23.50 7.22
CA GLY A 219 9.26 24.18 7.33
C GLY A 219 8.79 24.37 8.78
N ASN A 220 7.61 23.87 9.05
CA ASN A 220 7.05 23.85 10.42
C ASN A 220 6.99 22.42 11.02
N GLY A 221 7.52 21.44 10.30
CA GLY A 221 7.56 20.03 10.71
C GLY A 221 6.33 19.23 10.28
N ILE A 222 6.48 17.91 10.22
CA ILE A 222 5.46 16.98 9.70
C ILE A 222 4.24 16.96 10.61
N GLU A 223 3.05 17.25 10.06
CA GLU A 223 1.80 17.33 10.82
C GLU A 223 1.26 15.97 11.25
N VAL A 224 1.41 14.94 10.41
CA VAL A 224 0.81 13.62 10.69
C VAL A 224 1.80 12.51 10.42
N ILE A 225 2.05 11.70 11.45
CA ILE A 225 2.93 10.54 11.39
C ILE A 225 2.21 9.35 12.01
N LEU A 226 1.79 8.36 11.21
CA LEU A 226 1.03 7.22 11.68
C LEU A 226 1.66 5.90 11.18
N GLY A 227 1.98 4.99 12.09
CA GLY A 227 2.56 3.70 11.74
C GLY A 227 2.91 2.84 12.96
N GLY A 228 3.83 1.91 12.78
CA GLY A 228 4.41 1.09 13.84
C GLY A 228 5.79 1.59 14.27
N GLY A 229 6.57 0.69 14.93
CA GLY A 229 7.97 0.94 15.25
C GLY A 229 8.22 1.64 16.58
N ARG A 230 7.24 1.64 17.50
CA ARG A 230 7.34 2.31 18.81
C ARG A 230 8.62 1.98 19.59
N LYS A 231 9.17 0.77 19.40
CA LYS A 231 10.40 0.32 20.05
C LYS A 231 11.63 1.19 19.74
N HIS A 232 11.69 1.83 18.57
CA HIS A 232 12.80 2.67 18.14
C HIS A 232 12.78 4.08 18.76
N PHE A 233 11.65 4.44 19.40
CA PHE A 233 11.41 5.76 20.01
C PHE A 233 11.51 5.74 21.53
N LEU A 234 11.62 4.57 22.14
CA LEU A 234 11.62 4.39 23.60
C LEU A 234 12.97 3.82 24.08
N PRO A 235 13.43 4.22 25.28
CA PRO A 235 14.59 3.61 25.90
C PRO A 235 14.31 2.17 26.36
N GLU A 236 15.36 1.38 26.55
CA GLU A 236 15.24 -0.02 27.03
C GLU A 236 14.47 -0.13 28.36
N SER A 237 14.64 0.88 29.24
CA SER A 237 13.91 0.97 30.53
C SER A 237 12.39 1.03 30.36
N GLU A 238 11.88 1.46 29.21
CA GLU A 238 10.47 1.53 28.85
C GLU A 238 10.07 0.51 27.77
N LYS A 239 10.78 -0.62 27.71
CA LYS A 239 10.55 -1.71 26.76
C LYS A 239 10.80 -1.34 25.29
N GLY A 240 11.54 -0.27 25.05
CA GLY A 240 12.06 0.12 23.75
C GLY A 240 13.38 -0.59 23.40
N GLU A 241 14.09 -0.06 22.41
CA GLU A 241 15.38 -0.59 21.95
C GLU A 241 16.52 0.45 22.00
N ARG A 242 16.22 1.71 22.39
CA ARG A 242 17.23 2.76 22.45
C ARG A 242 18.18 2.57 23.64
N GLN A 243 19.48 2.72 23.35
CA GLN A 243 20.57 2.59 24.31
C GLN A 243 21.18 3.93 24.70
N ASP A 244 20.72 5.02 24.11
CA ASP A 244 21.13 6.40 24.41
C ASP A 244 20.26 7.09 25.48
N ASP A 245 19.36 6.32 26.11
CA ASP A 245 18.40 6.76 27.12
C ASP A 245 17.43 7.88 26.65
N ARG A 246 17.40 8.22 25.36
CA ARG A 246 16.44 9.19 24.82
C ARG A 246 15.04 8.62 24.78
N HIS A 247 14.05 9.44 25.14
CA HIS A 247 12.64 9.15 24.98
C HIS A 247 12.06 10.04 23.87
N LEU A 248 12.19 9.59 22.60
CA LEU A 248 11.89 10.40 21.42
C LEU A 248 10.43 10.85 21.32
N ILE A 249 9.48 10.08 21.87
CA ILE A 249 8.05 10.50 21.92
C ILE A 249 7.90 11.73 22.82
N GLN A 250 8.54 11.77 23.98
CA GLN A 250 8.50 12.94 24.86
C GLN A 250 9.19 14.14 24.23
N GLU A 251 10.33 13.95 23.57
CA GLU A 251 11.04 15.00 22.84
C GLU A 251 10.15 15.60 21.74
N TRP A 252 9.44 14.75 20.98
CA TRP A 252 8.51 15.19 19.94
C TRP A 252 7.35 16.01 20.50
N LEU A 253 6.73 15.53 21.60
CA LEU A 253 5.66 16.27 22.29
C LEU A 253 6.14 17.61 22.87
N ALA A 254 7.38 17.69 23.34
CA ALA A 254 7.97 18.92 23.88
C ALA A 254 8.32 19.93 22.76
N LYS A 255 8.75 19.44 21.59
CA LYS A 255 9.11 20.27 20.43
C LYS A 255 7.89 20.96 19.82
N ASN A 256 6.75 20.28 19.75
CA ASN A 256 5.60 20.74 19.01
C ASN A 256 4.45 21.15 19.94
N LYS A 257 4.01 22.42 19.83
CA LYS A 257 2.80 22.87 20.52
C LYS A 257 1.55 22.30 19.81
N GLN A 258 0.52 21.96 20.59
CA GLN A 258 -0.71 21.34 20.09
C GLN A 258 -0.44 19.97 19.44
N SER A 259 0.52 19.23 19.98
CA SER A 259 0.82 17.85 19.58
C SER A 259 -0.02 16.85 20.39
N SER A 260 -0.32 15.73 19.74
CA SER A 260 -0.96 14.57 20.37
C SER A 260 -0.19 13.31 20.01
N TYR A 261 -0.06 12.41 20.96
CA TYR A 261 0.48 11.08 20.75
C TYR A 261 -0.63 10.04 21.01
N VAL A 262 -0.74 9.06 20.12
CA VAL A 262 -1.70 7.94 20.22
C VAL A 262 -0.98 6.63 19.95
N SER A 263 -1.41 5.55 20.58
CA SER A 263 -0.76 4.23 20.52
C SER A 263 -1.71 3.06 20.27
N SER A 264 -3.01 3.33 20.12
CA SER A 264 -4.04 2.34 19.82
C SER A 264 -5.11 2.90 18.88
N ALA A 265 -5.93 2.02 18.30
CA ALA A 265 -7.06 2.45 17.45
C ALA A 265 -8.08 3.26 18.25
N ASP A 266 -8.36 2.85 19.51
CA ASP A 266 -9.28 3.56 20.36
C ASP A 266 -8.81 4.99 20.66
N GLU A 267 -7.52 5.17 20.99
CA GLU A 267 -6.94 6.49 21.19
C GLU A 267 -6.99 7.35 19.89
N LEU A 268 -6.73 6.75 18.71
CA LEU A 268 -6.82 7.45 17.43
C LEU A 268 -8.23 7.91 17.10
N LEU A 269 -9.25 7.15 17.45
CA LEU A 269 -10.66 7.52 17.22
C LEU A 269 -11.15 8.60 18.19
N ASN A 270 -10.54 8.71 19.37
CA ASN A 270 -11.01 9.55 20.47
C ASN A 270 -10.15 10.81 20.74
N PHE A 271 -9.02 11.01 20.07
CA PHE A 271 -8.20 12.21 20.27
C PHE A 271 -8.93 13.50 19.81
N ASP A 272 -8.59 14.65 20.42
CA ASP A 272 -9.20 15.93 20.08
C ASP A 272 -8.60 16.50 18.78
N ILE A 273 -9.15 16.10 17.64
CA ILE A 273 -8.70 16.55 16.32
C ILE A 273 -8.74 18.06 16.14
N LYS A 274 -9.65 18.79 16.85
CA LYS A 274 -9.78 20.25 16.73
C LYS A 274 -8.64 20.98 17.42
N LYS A 275 -8.09 20.41 18.48
CA LYS A 275 -6.97 20.98 19.24
C LYS A 275 -5.61 20.51 18.78
N THR A 276 -5.57 19.41 18.01
CA THR A 276 -4.34 18.80 17.53
C THR A 276 -3.92 19.44 16.20
N LYS A 277 -2.69 19.91 16.15
CA LYS A 277 -2.01 20.32 14.92
C LYS A 277 -1.03 19.24 14.45
N TYR A 278 -0.29 18.65 15.37
CA TYR A 278 0.69 17.60 15.10
C TYR A 278 0.28 16.29 15.75
N LEU A 279 0.19 15.21 14.99
CA LEU A 279 -0.22 13.89 15.45
C LEU A 279 0.87 12.86 15.20
N LEU A 280 1.34 12.21 16.26
CA LEU A 280 2.20 11.03 16.20
C LEU A 280 1.41 9.81 16.67
N GLY A 281 1.26 8.80 15.83
CA GLY A 281 0.65 7.52 16.16
C GLY A 281 1.62 6.36 15.94
N LEU A 282 1.98 5.65 17.01
CA LEU A 282 2.85 4.47 16.94
C LEU A 282 2.10 3.27 17.55
N PHE A 283 1.37 2.55 16.71
CA PHE A 283 0.35 1.60 17.14
C PHE A 283 0.90 0.22 17.51
N SER A 284 2.06 -0.14 16.96
CA SER A 284 2.72 -1.42 17.25
C SER A 284 4.15 -1.22 17.74
N LYS A 285 4.68 -2.22 18.44
CA LYS A 285 6.09 -2.25 18.84
C LYS A 285 7.02 -2.29 17.62
N SER A 286 6.65 -3.05 16.59
CA SER A 286 7.35 -3.18 15.31
C SER A 286 6.39 -2.76 14.18
N HIS A 287 6.27 -3.55 13.10
CA HIS A 287 5.24 -3.33 12.09
C HIS A 287 3.85 -3.57 12.68
N LEU A 288 2.79 -2.99 12.08
CA LEU A 288 1.42 -3.35 12.41
C LEU A 288 1.16 -4.83 12.09
N ASN A 289 0.15 -5.42 12.71
CA ASN A 289 -0.29 -6.76 12.35
C ASN A 289 -0.83 -6.78 10.91
N TYR A 290 -0.80 -7.95 10.26
CA TYR A 290 -1.52 -8.09 8.99
C TYR A 290 -3.00 -7.76 9.19
N GLU A 291 -3.62 -7.12 8.21
CA GLU A 291 -5.04 -6.72 8.30
C GLU A 291 -5.95 -7.92 8.62
N ALA A 292 -5.70 -9.05 7.95
CA ALA A 292 -6.45 -10.28 8.21
C ALA A 292 -6.31 -10.75 9.66
N ASP A 293 -5.11 -10.68 10.23
CA ASP A 293 -4.83 -11.09 11.61
C ASP A 293 -5.37 -10.05 12.61
N ARG A 294 -5.27 -8.76 12.29
CA ARG A 294 -5.82 -7.66 13.09
C ARG A 294 -7.32 -7.84 13.29
N VAL A 295 -8.04 -8.09 12.19
CA VAL A 295 -9.50 -8.29 12.22
C VAL A 295 -9.87 -9.57 12.95
N ALA A 296 -9.24 -10.70 12.62
CA ALA A 296 -9.58 -12.00 13.19
C ALA A 296 -9.33 -12.07 14.70
N ASN A 297 -8.31 -11.37 15.21
CA ASN A 297 -7.92 -11.39 16.61
C ASN A 297 -8.39 -10.14 17.39
N ASN A 298 -9.18 -9.24 16.78
CA ASN A 298 -9.65 -7.99 17.38
C ASN A 298 -8.50 -7.16 18.00
N ILE A 299 -7.39 -7.02 17.27
CA ILE A 299 -6.22 -6.27 17.76
C ILE A 299 -6.53 -4.77 17.71
N ASP A 300 -6.23 -4.06 18.80
CA ASP A 300 -6.46 -2.61 18.94
C ASP A 300 -5.39 -1.79 18.18
N GLU A 301 -5.29 -2.04 16.90
CA GLU A 301 -4.51 -1.26 15.93
C GLU A 301 -5.46 -0.69 14.88
N PRO A 302 -5.27 0.55 14.40
CA PRO A 302 -6.11 1.10 13.33
C PRO A 302 -5.85 0.40 11.99
N SER A 303 -6.89 0.32 11.15
CA SER A 303 -6.70 -0.08 9.76
C SER A 303 -5.99 1.02 8.97
N LEU A 304 -5.43 0.68 7.80
CA LEU A 304 -4.84 1.67 6.90
C LEU A 304 -5.87 2.72 6.48
N THR A 305 -7.11 2.30 6.21
CA THR A 305 -8.22 3.19 5.88
C THR A 305 -8.47 4.23 6.98
N THR A 306 -8.51 3.80 8.26
CA THR A 306 -8.70 4.70 9.39
C THR A 306 -7.55 5.71 9.54
N MET A 307 -6.32 5.25 9.35
CA MET A 307 -5.14 6.13 9.42
C MET A 307 -5.15 7.18 8.31
N VAL A 308 -5.47 6.79 7.07
CA VAL A 308 -5.56 7.70 5.92
C VAL A 308 -6.67 8.72 6.11
N GLU A 309 -7.85 8.29 6.57
CA GLU A 309 -8.96 9.21 6.87
C GLU A 309 -8.55 10.25 7.91
N THR A 310 -7.93 9.81 9.01
CA THR A 310 -7.46 10.71 10.08
C THR A 310 -6.40 11.68 9.55
N ALA A 311 -5.45 11.21 8.74
CA ALA A 311 -4.41 12.06 8.16
C ALA A 311 -5.03 13.15 7.26
N LEU A 312 -5.96 12.78 6.37
CA LEU A 312 -6.62 13.73 5.49
C LEU A 312 -7.45 14.76 6.27
N GLN A 313 -8.15 14.36 7.33
CA GLN A 313 -8.90 15.30 8.19
C GLN A 313 -8.01 16.35 8.86
N LEU A 314 -6.75 16.04 9.16
CA LEU A 314 -5.78 17.00 9.70
C LEU A 314 -5.16 17.85 8.59
N LEU A 315 -4.71 17.24 7.50
CA LEU A 315 -4.01 17.93 6.42
C LEU A 315 -4.88 18.90 5.63
N GLN A 316 -6.16 18.56 5.42
CA GLN A 316 -7.12 19.44 4.73
C GLN A 316 -7.50 20.71 5.50
N LYS A 317 -7.03 20.89 6.73
CA LYS A 317 -7.10 22.19 7.43
C LYS A 317 -6.14 23.21 6.81
N HIS A 318 -5.19 22.76 6.02
CA HIS A 318 -4.18 23.56 5.34
C HIS A 318 -4.56 23.74 3.86
N LYS A 319 -4.07 24.81 3.26
CA LYS A 319 -4.36 25.12 1.84
C LYS A 319 -3.72 24.12 0.89
N ARG A 320 -2.52 23.65 1.22
CA ARG A 320 -1.74 22.70 0.42
C ARG A 320 -1.20 21.58 1.30
N PHE A 321 -1.22 20.35 0.80
CA PHE A 321 -0.70 19.20 1.56
C PHE A 321 -0.04 18.15 0.67
N LEU A 322 0.92 17.44 1.27
CA LEU A 322 1.56 16.23 0.73
C LEU A 322 1.32 15.08 1.69
N LEU A 323 0.74 13.98 1.22
CA LEU A 323 0.51 12.77 2.01
C LEU A 323 1.18 11.58 1.32
N ILE A 324 2.02 10.86 2.05
CA ILE A 324 2.62 9.60 1.61
C ILE A 324 1.99 8.46 2.40
N VAL A 325 1.45 7.48 1.70
CA VAL A 325 0.76 6.32 2.28
C VAL A 325 1.39 5.04 1.79
N GLU A 326 1.78 4.18 2.70
CA GLU A 326 2.34 2.87 2.40
C GLU A 326 1.47 1.74 2.96
N SER A 327 1.18 0.74 2.12
CA SER A 327 0.74 -0.58 2.56
C SER A 327 1.94 -1.54 2.52
N GLY A 328 2.78 -1.47 3.55
CA GLY A 328 4.05 -2.19 3.57
C GLY A 328 3.94 -3.66 3.97
N ARG A 329 2.77 -4.10 4.45
CA ARG A 329 2.58 -5.50 4.84
C ARG A 329 2.27 -6.42 3.65
N ILE A 330 1.98 -5.88 2.46
CA ILE A 330 1.87 -6.67 1.21
C ILE A 330 3.20 -7.39 0.95
N ASP A 331 4.32 -6.64 0.97
CA ASP A 331 5.68 -7.16 0.80
C ASP A 331 6.00 -8.27 1.79
N HIS A 332 5.77 -8.02 3.08
CA HIS A 332 6.05 -9.00 4.13
C HIS A 332 5.24 -10.30 3.95
N ALA A 333 4.01 -10.22 3.45
CA ALA A 333 3.19 -11.39 3.18
C ALA A 333 3.74 -12.19 1.99
N HIS A 334 4.22 -11.52 0.95
CA HIS A 334 4.91 -12.17 -0.18
C HIS A 334 6.19 -12.84 0.26
N HIS A 335 7.02 -12.16 1.04
CA HIS A 335 8.24 -12.75 1.62
C HIS A 335 7.96 -14.00 2.44
N ALA A 336 6.81 -14.07 3.12
CA ALA A 336 6.36 -15.26 3.83
C ALA A 336 5.81 -16.36 2.91
N GLY A 337 5.67 -16.13 1.61
CA GLY A 337 5.03 -17.02 0.66
C GLY A 337 3.52 -17.17 0.88
N ASN A 338 2.88 -16.20 1.53
CA ASN A 338 1.48 -16.26 1.93
C ASN A 338 0.61 -15.31 1.09
N ALA A 339 0.05 -15.85 0.01
CA ALA A 339 -0.81 -15.06 -0.88
C ALA A 339 -2.09 -14.58 -0.19
N TYR A 340 -2.69 -15.35 0.72
CA TYR A 340 -3.90 -14.94 1.43
C TYR A 340 -3.74 -13.56 2.10
N ARG A 341 -2.67 -13.40 2.90
CA ARG A 341 -2.41 -12.12 3.59
C ARG A 341 -2.03 -11.02 2.61
N ALA A 342 -1.24 -11.32 1.57
CA ALA A 342 -0.89 -10.33 0.56
C ALA A 342 -2.12 -9.76 -0.16
N LEU A 343 -3.12 -10.61 -0.47
CA LEU A 343 -4.36 -10.18 -1.11
C LEU A 343 -5.26 -9.40 -0.14
N GLU A 344 -5.35 -9.79 1.14
CA GLU A 344 -6.12 -9.03 2.16
C GLU A 344 -5.51 -7.65 2.41
N GLU A 345 -4.18 -7.53 2.50
CA GLU A 345 -3.48 -6.25 2.60
C GLU A 345 -3.75 -5.35 1.38
N THR A 346 -3.71 -5.92 0.17
CA THR A 346 -4.00 -5.18 -1.06
C THR A 346 -5.46 -4.70 -1.11
N ILE A 347 -6.41 -5.50 -0.59
CA ILE A 347 -7.82 -5.09 -0.50
C ILE A 347 -7.99 -3.95 0.50
N GLU A 348 -7.29 -3.98 1.64
CA GLU A 348 -7.33 -2.88 2.60
C GLU A 348 -6.68 -1.62 2.04
N PHE A 349 -5.60 -1.77 1.28
CA PHE A 349 -4.99 -0.67 0.51
C PHE A 349 -5.98 -0.04 -0.48
N ASP A 350 -6.72 -0.86 -1.22
CA ASP A 350 -7.76 -0.38 -2.13
C ASP A 350 -8.88 0.37 -1.40
N LYS A 351 -9.31 -0.09 -0.23
CA LYS A 351 -10.30 0.61 0.60
C LYS A 351 -9.76 1.97 1.08
N ALA A 352 -8.50 2.03 1.48
CA ALA A 352 -7.88 3.29 1.89
C ALA A 352 -7.82 4.31 0.74
N ILE A 353 -7.50 3.84 -0.47
CA ILE A 353 -7.52 4.67 -1.68
C ILE A 353 -8.94 5.12 -2.01
N ALA A 354 -9.92 4.22 -1.97
CA ALA A 354 -11.33 4.55 -2.19
C ALA A 354 -11.80 5.61 -1.20
N ARG A 355 -11.46 5.45 0.09
CA ARG A 355 -11.82 6.41 1.12
C ARG A 355 -11.17 7.76 0.93
N ALA A 356 -9.87 7.78 0.57
CA ALA A 356 -9.19 9.03 0.23
C ALA A 356 -9.87 9.73 -0.95
N ASN A 357 -10.22 8.99 -2.00
CA ASN A 357 -10.90 9.52 -3.19
C ASN A 357 -12.27 10.15 -2.87
N GLU A 358 -12.99 9.62 -1.87
CA GLU A 358 -14.24 10.20 -1.40
C GLU A 358 -14.05 11.52 -0.63
N LEU A 359 -12.91 11.69 0.02
CA LEU A 359 -12.65 12.81 0.94
C LEU A 359 -12.00 14.02 0.27
N ILE A 360 -11.41 13.85 -0.92
CA ILE A 360 -10.66 14.90 -1.62
C ILE A 360 -11.46 15.54 -2.77
N ASP A 361 -11.03 16.72 -3.19
CA ASP A 361 -11.39 17.28 -4.50
C ASP A 361 -10.40 16.74 -5.55
N THR A 362 -10.85 15.81 -6.38
CA THR A 362 -10.03 15.16 -7.43
C THR A 362 -9.61 16.12 -8.54
N ASN A 363 -10.22 17.29 -8.67
CA ASN A 363 -9.77 18.32 -9.62
C ASN A 363 -8.56 19.11 -9.09
N LYS A 364 -8.34 19.09 -7.77
CA LYS A 364 -7.28 19.85 -7.09
C LYS A 364 -6.22 18.98 -6.44
N THR A 365 -6.43 17.68 -6.38
CA THR A 365 -5.53 16.75 -5.74
C THR A 365 -4.98 15.75 -6.76
N LEU A 366 -3.67 15.74 -6.97
CA LEU A 366 -2.99 14.67 -7.68
C LEU A 366 -2.92 13.44 -6.78
N MET A 367 -3.52 12.35 -7.20
CA MET A 367 -3.41 11.05 -6.54
C MET A 367 -2.65 10.08 -7.44
N VAL A 368 -1.58 9.52 -6.93
CA VAL A 368 -0.74 8.51 -7.59
C VAL A 368 -0.77 7.23 -6.77
N VAL A 369 -1.06 6.10 -7.40
CA VAL A 369 -1.02 4.76 -6.79
C VAL A 369 -0.02 3.93 -7.56
N THR A 370 0.96 3.37 -6.87
CA THR A 370 1.99 2.53 -7.49
C THR A 370 2.51 1.50 -6.49
N ALA A 371 3.47 0.69 -6.92
CA ALA A 371 4.32 -0.11 -6.05
C ALA A 371 5.75 0.42 -6.11
N ASP A 372 6.54 0.10 -5.13
CA ASP A 372 7.97 0.41 -5.12
C ASP A 372 8.77 -0.62 -5.90
N HIS A 373 8.40 -1.90 -5.82
CA HIS A 373 8.92 -3.02 -6.62
C HIS A 373 7.90 -4.15 -6.77
N SER A 374 8.29 -5.22 -7.43
CA SER A 374 7.51 -6.43 -7.65
C SER A 374 7.96 -7.56 -6.70
N HIS A 375 7.14 -8.62 -6.61
CA HIS A 375 7.43 -9.91 -6.01
C HIS A 375 7.26 -11.06 -7.02
N THR A 376 7.75 -12.25 -6.67
CA THR A 376 7.82 -13.41 -7.58
C THR A 376 6.50 -14.18 -7.70
N MET A 377 5.38 -13.67 -7.15
CA MET A 377 4.08 -14.31 -7.26
C MET A 377 3.61 -14.38 -8.73
N THR A 378 3.06 -15.53 -9.11
CA THR A 378 2.52 -15.78 -10.45
C THR A 378 1.10 -16.32 -10.39
N ILE A 379 0.34 -16.08 -11.48
CA ILE A 379 -1.01 -16.64 -11.71
C ILE A 379 -0.86 -17.61 -12.90
N ALA A 380 -1.09 -18.89 -12.71
CA ALA A 380 -0.87 -19.88 -13.75
C ALA A 380 -1.81 -21.10 -13.65
N GLY A 381 -1.66 -22.08 -14.57
CA GLY A 381 -2.24 -23.42 -14.44
C GLY A 381 -3.56 -23.67 -15.16
N TYR A 382 -4.06 -22.73 -15.94
CA TYR A 382 -5.31 -22.83 -16.72
C TYR A 382 -6.57 -23.12 -15.87
N PRO A 383 -6.79 -22.42 -14.72
CA PRO A 383 -8.03 -22.58 -13.97
C PRO A 383 -9.23 -22.16 -14.82
N THR A 384 -10.37 -22.83 -14.61
CA THR A 384 -11.63 -22.35 -15.16
C THR A 384 -11.97 -20.98 -14.60
N ARG A 385 -12.67 -20.15 -15.35
CA ARG A 385 -13.12 -18.85 -14.88
C ARG A 385 -13.99 -18.99 -13.63
N GLY A 386 -13.74 -18.16 -12.63
CA GLY A 386 -14.39 -18.23 -11.31
C GLY A 386 -13.81 -19.32 -10.39
N ASN A 387 -12.73 -20.00 -10.78
CA ASN A 387 -12.00 -20.86 -9.85
C ASN A 387 -11.51 -20.02 -8.66
N PRO A 388 -11.67 -20.47 -7.40
CA PRO A 388 -11.14 -19.71 -6.26
C PRO A 388 -9.68 -19.37 -6.49
N ILE A 389 -9.34 -18.07 -6.48
CA ILE A 389 -7.99 -17.61 -6.85
C ILE A 389 -6.92 -18.19 -5.91
N LEU A 390 -7.23 -18.36 -4.63
CA LEU A 390 -6.38 -19.02 -3.64
C LEU A 390 -6.46 -20.55 -3.72
N GLY A 391 -7.36 -21.11 -4.55
CA GLY A 391 -7.67 -22.53 -4.58
C GLY A 391 -6.75 -23.35 -5.48
N PHE A 392 -6.89 -24.67 -5.37
CA PHE A 392 -6.36 -25.60 -6.36
C PHE A 392 -7.03 -25.41 -7.71
N VAL A 393 -6.28 -25.66 -8.78
CA VAL A 393 -6.76 -25.50 -10.14
C VAL A 393 -7.78 -26.57 -10.49
N LYS A 394 -8.95 -26.12 -10.96
CA LYS A 394 -9.88 -26.90 -11.78
C LYS A 394 -9.86 -26.32 -13.19
N GLY A 395 -9.41 -27.10 -14.16
CA GLY A 395 -9.36 -26.67 -15.55
C GLY A 395 -10.68 -26.93 -16.29
N ASN A 396 -10.70 -26.61 -17.57
CA ASN A 396 -11.81 -26.92 -18.46
C ASN A 396 -11.60 -28.28 -19.18
N ASP A 397 -12.70 -28.94 -19.54
CA ASP A 397 -12.69 -30.06 -20.45
C ASP A 397 -12.55 -29.59 -21.94
N SER A 398 -12.54 -30.54 -22.87
CA SER A 398 -12.43 -30.23 -24.30
C SER A 398 -13.65 -29.46 -24.88
N THR A 399 -14.73 -29.34 -24.13
CA THR A 399 -15.94 -28.57 -24.51
C THR A 399 -15.94 -27.15 -23.87
N GLY A 400 -14.93 -26.82 -23.09
CA GLY A 400 -14.82 -25.55 -22.38
C GLY A 400 -15.58 -25.50 -21.05
N LYS A 401 -16.10 -26.60 -20.56
CA LYS A 401 -16.81 -26.69 -19.27
C LYS A 401 -15.80 -26.98 -18.13
N SER A 402 -16.05 -26.39 -16.97
CA SER A 402 -15.29 -26.71 -15.77
C SER A 402 -15.34 -28.21 -15.45
N LYS A 403 -14.18 -28.78 -15.16
CA LYS A 403 -14.07 -30.16 -14.65
C LYS A 403 -14.50 -30.22 -13.17
N ASP A 404 -15.07 -31.37 -12.78
CA ASP A 404 -15.40 -31.62 -11.36
C ASP A 404 -14.16 -31.91 -10.54
N ASN A 405 -13.15 -32.53 -11.13
CA ASN A 405 -11.92 -32.95 -10.47
C ASN A 405 -10.82 -31.88 -10.54
N LEU A 406 -9.93 -31.88 -9.53
CA LEU A 406 -8.71 -31.07 -9.54
C LEU A 406 -7.81 -31.46 -10.71
N SER A 407 -7.15 -30.46 -11.29
CA SER A 407 -6.05 -30.67 -12.23
C SER A 407 -4.83 -31.18 -11.49
N LEU A 408 -4.16 -32.19 -12.03
CA LEU A 408 -2.96 -32.77 -11.45
C LEU A 408 -1.74 -32.41 -12.29
N ALA A 409 -0.62 -32.15 -11.64
CA ALA A 409 0.67 -31.99 -12.29
C ALA A 409 1.33 -33.34 -12.60
N ALA A 410 2.56 -33.31 -13.12
CA ALA A 410 3.29 -34.53 -13.54
C ALA A 410 3.63 -35.48 -12.36
N ASP A 411 3.61 -34.99 -11.14
CA ASP A 411 3.80 -35.78 -9.90
C ASP A 411 2.48 -36.35 -9.35
N ASN A 412 1.37 -36.20 -10.10
CA ASN A 412 0.02 -36.59 -9.72
C ASN A 412 -0.53 -35.88 -8.45
N GLN A 413 0.02 -34.72 -8.10
CA GLN A 413 -0.51 -33.89 -7.03
C GLN A 413 -1.27 -32.69 -7.59
N PRO A 414 -2.29 -32.16 -6.87
CA PRO A 414 -2.93 -30.90 -7.22
C PRO A 414 -1.92 -29.75 -7.09
N TYR A 415 -2.27 -28.61 -7.69
CA TYR A 415 -1.46 -27.39 -7.63
C TYR A 415 -2.36 -26.16 -7.54
N THR A 416 -1.85 -25.10 -6.89
CA THR A 416 -2.58 -23.85 -6.70
C THR A 416 -2.52 -22.95 -7.93
N THR A 417 -3.51 -22.07 -8.08
CA THR A 417 -3.50 -21.03 -9.12
C THR A 417 -2.38 -20.02 -8.89
N LEU A 418 -2.11 -19.68 -7.61
CA LEU A 418 -1.04 -18.79 -7.22
C LEU A 418 0.18 -19.59 -6.75
N SER A 419 1.35 -19.20 -7.21
CA SER A 419 2.62 -19.76 -6.79
C SER A 419 3.72 -18.69 -6.82
N TYR A 420 4.90 -19.03 -6.28
CA TYR A 420 6.06 -18.13 -6.27
C TYR A 420 7.23 -18.74 -7.07
N ALA A 421 8.05 -17.93 -7.73
CA ALA A 421 9.21 -18.42 -8.43
C ALA A 421 10.30 -18.90 -7.44
N ASN A 422 10.35 -18.33 -6.24
CA ASN A 422 11.24 -18.77 -5.17
C ASN A 422 10.59 -18.55 -3.79
N GLY A 423 11.18 -19.12 -2.76
CA GLY A 423 10.70 -18.95 -1.38
C GLY A 423 10.81 -20.22 -0.56
N ALA A 424 10.20 -20.22 0.63
CA ALA A 424 10.20 -21.36 1.53
C ALA A 424 9.41 -22.57 1.00
N GLY A 425 8.55 -22.34 0.00
CA GLY A 425 7.68 -23.36 -0.56
C GLY A 425 6.49 -23.69 0.34
N HIS A 426 5.68 -24.63 -0.15
CA HIS A 426 4.49 -25.07 0.57
C HIS A 426 4.89 -25.74 1.90
N ASP A 427 4.35 -25.22 2.98
CA ASP A 427 4.29 -25.84 4.29
C ASP A 427 2.83 -25.70 4.74
N ASN A 428 2.20 -26.84 5.07
CA ASN A 428 0.86 -26.84 5.65
C ASN A 428 1.03 -27.01 7.17
N PRO A 429 1.21 -25.91 7.92
CA PRO A 429 1.01 -25.98 9.35
C PRO A 429 -0.42 -26.46 9.55
N GLU A 430 -0.65 -27.37 10.48
CA GLU A 430 -1.98 -27.89 10.79
C GLU A 430 -2.95 -26.71 10.80
N ASP A 431 -3.94 -26.76 9.90
CA ASP A 431 -4.95 -25.71 9.79
C ASP A 431 -5.87 -25.83 11.02
N ASP A 432 -5.49 -25.14 12.08
CA ASP A 432 -6.29 -25.04 13.29
C ASP A 432 -7.39 -23.97 13.17
N GLY A 433 -7.55 -23.38 11.98
CA GLY A 433 -8.49 -22.28 11.70
C GLY A 433 -8.14 -20.99 12.42
N GLN A 434 -6.95 -20.89 13.03
CA GLN A 434 -6.52 -19.70 13.75
C GLN A 434 -5.60 -18.84 12.88
N HIS A 435 -5.77 -17.53 12.97
CA HIS A 435 -4.85 -16.56 12.41
C HIS A 435 -3.63 -16.41 13.34
N THR A 436 -2.72 -17.39 13.27
CA THR A 436 -1.46 -17.30 14.00
C THR A 436 -0.51 -16.36 13.27
N PRO A 437 0.10 -15.37 13.94
CA PRO A 437 1.06 -14.48 13.31
C PRO A 437 2.18 -15.28 12.65
N LEU A 438 2.34 -15.14 11.33
CA LEU A 438 3.45 -15.76 10.62
C LEU A 438 4.75 -15.07 11.05
N SER A 439 5.74 -15.83 11.48
CA SER A 439 7.07 -15.28 11.61
C SER A 439 7.62 -14.99 10.21
N TYR A 440 8.18 -13.83 10.04
CA TYR A 440 8.85 -13.38 8.79
C TYR A 440 9.98 -14.34 8.35
N ARG A 441 10.56 -15.07 9.32
CA ARG A 441 11.59 -16.08 9.08
C ARG A 441 11.07 -17.44 9.50
N SER A 442 10.56 -18.18 8.54
CA SER A 442 10.28 -19.59 8.76
C SER A 442 11.54 -20.43 8.50
N SER A 443 11.77 -21.43 9.31
CA SER A 443 12.82 -22.42 9.01
C SER A 443 12.52 -23.09 7.66
N PRO A 444 13.50 -23.23 6.76
CA PRO A 444 13.31 -23.96 5.51
C PRO A 444 13.01 -25.42 5.85
N GLN A 445 11.76 -25.82 5.68
CA GLN A 445 11.36 -27.15 6.13
C GLN A 445 11.48 -28.20 5.04
N LYS A 446 11.11 -27.95 3.84
CA LYS A 446 11.29 -28.91 2.73
C LYS A 446 11.27 -28.14 1.42
N VAL A 447 12.22 -28.49 0.58
CA VAL A 447 12.36 -27.95 -0.75
C VAL A 447 11.27 -28.50 -1.66
N GLY A 448 10.62 -27.62 -2.40
CA GLY A 448 9.72 -28.00 -3.47
C GLY A 448 8.26 -28.01 -3.08
N ARG A 449 7.48 -28.63 -3.93
CA ARG A 449 6.03 -28.70 -3.87
C ARG A 449 5.60 -29.93 -3.06
N HIS A 450 4.84 -29.72 -1.99
CA HIS A 450 4.31 -30.78 -1.13
C HIS A 450 2.79 -30.74 -0.96
N SER A 451 2.07 -29.91 -1.77
CA SER A 451 0.61 -29.83 -1.72
C SER A 451 -0.05 -31.17 -1.99
N THR A 452 -1.03 -31.52 -1.19
CA THR A 452 -1.86 -32.70 -1.36
C THR A 452 -3.32 -32.32 -1.59
N ALA A 453 -4.13 -33.24 -2.09
CA ALA A 453 -5.56 -33.01 -2.30
C ALA A 453 -6.33 -32.79 -0.98
N ASN A 454 -5.74 -33.07 0.17
CA ASN A 454 -6.33 -32.85 1.49
C ASN A 454 -6.01 -31.48 2.08
N ASP A 455 -5.07 -30.74 1.49
CA ASP A 455 -4.69 -29.42 1.97
C ASP A 455 -5.79 -28.39 1.64
N ASN A 456 -5.88 -27.35 2.47
CA ASN A 456 -6.78 -26.22 2.22
C ASN A 456 -5.99 -24.98 1.77
N PRO A 457 -5.84 -24.75 0.44
CA PRO A 457 -5.03 -23.62 -0.04
C PRO A 457 -5.67 -22.24 0.20
N GLN A 458 -6.92 -22.21 0.67
CA GLN A 458 -7.60 -20.97 1.06
C GLN A 458 -7.46 -20.64 2.55
N ALA A 459 -6.78 -21.52 3.32
CA ALA A 459 -6.55 -21.28 4.74
C ALA A 459 -5.61 -20.08 4.95
N PRO A 460 -5.81 -19.27 6.01
CA PRO A 460 -5.00 -18.07 6.28
C PRO A 460 -3.50 -18.34 6.40
N ASN A 461 -3.12 -19.49 6.91
CA ASN A 461 -1.73 -19.85 7.15
C ASN A 461 -1.09 -20.65 6.01
N TYR A 462 -1.84 -20.94 4.93
CA TYR A 462 -1.32 -21.69 3.79
C TYR A 462 -0.21 -20.89 3.09
N ARG A 463 0.88 -21.57 2.75
CA ARG A 463 1.96 -21.02 1.93
C ARG A 463 1.92 -21.66 0.56
N GLN A 464 2.02 -20.84 -0.46
CA GLN A 464 1.99 -21.31 -1.84
C GLN A 464 3.28 -22.01 -2.21
N GLU A 465 3.19 -22.87 -3.22
CA GLU A 465 4.35 -23.57 -3.78
C GLU A 465 5.38 -22.56 -4.29
N ALA A 466 6.65 -22.88 -4.12
CA ALA A 466 7.79 -22.14 -4.67
C ALA A 466 8.70 -23.06 -5.46
N ASN A 467 9.22 -22.57 -6.61
CA ASN A 467 10.04 -23.39 -7.49
C ASN A 467 11.50 -23.49 -7.02
N VAL A 468 12.12 -22.35 -6.68
CA VAL A 468 13.50 -22.29 -6.16
C VAL A 468 13.46 -22.12 -4.64
N PRO A 469 14.11 -23.01 -3.86
CA PRO A 469 14.04 -22.97 -2.41
C PRO A 469 14.90 -21.85 -1.82
N PHE A 470 14.27 -20.94 -1.09
CA PHE A 470 14.91 -19.94 -0.25
C PHE A 470 14.26 -19.93 1.14
N GLN A 471 14.92 -19.34 2.13
CA GLN A 471 14.35 -19.17 3.47
C GLN A 471 13.16 -18.20 3.49
N SER A 472 13.19 -17.22 2.58
CA SER A 472 12.18 -16.21 2.35
C SER A 472 12.05 -16.01 0.85
N GLU A 473 10.86 -15.71 0.37
CA GLU A 473 10.64 -15.27 -1.00
C GLU A 473 11.38 -13.95 -1.23
N THR A 474 11.73 -13.61 -2.46
CA THR A 474 12.49 -12.42 -2.81
C THR A 474 11.66 -11.46 -3.64
N HIS A 475 12.08 -10.20 -3.67
CA HIS A 475 11.57 -9.27 -4.67
C HIS A 475 11.80 -9.79 -6.09
N ALA A 476 11.06 -9.24 -7.05
CA ALA A 476 11.27 -9.46 -8.49
C ALA A 476 11.67 -8.15 -9.19
N GLY A 477 12.28 -8.29 -10.36
CA GLY A 477 12.77 -7.15 -11.17
C GLY A 477 11.77 -6.65 -12.21
N ASP A 478 10.51 -7.11 -12.14
CA ASP A 478 9.47 -6.72 -13.09
C ASP A 478 9.07 -5.24 -12.88
N ASP A 479 8.65 -4.59 -13.98
CA ASP A 479 8.01 -3.27 -13.92
C ASP A 479 6.71 -3.35 -13.10
N VAL A 480 6.37 -2.26 -12.41
CA VAL A 480 5.13 -2.16 -11.63
C VAL A 480 4.17 -1.15 -12.25
N ALA A 481 2.88 -1.33 -11.99
CA ALA A 481 1.86 -0.42 -12.50
C ALA A 481 1.86 0.92 -11.74
N VAL A 482 1.56 1.99 -12.47
CA VAL A 482 1.26 3.32 -11.94
C VAL A 482 -0.15 3.68 -12.37
N TYR A 483 -0.98 4.11 -11.42
CA TYR A 483 -2.33 4.63 -11.68
C TYR A 483 -2.41 6.06 -11.16
N ALA A 484 -3.03 6.96 -11.93
CA ALA A 484 -3.07 8.35 -11.56
C ALA A 484 -4.37 9.05 -11.94
N GLN A 485 -4.77 10.03 -11.11
CA GLN A 485 -5.85 10.97 -11.39
C GLN A 485 -5.56 12.35 -10.81
N GLY A 486 -6.27 13.35 -11.29
CA GLY A 486 -6.13 14.73 -10.82
C GLY A 486 -5.19 15.58 -11.70
N PRO A 487 -4.70 16.70 -11.16
CA PRO A 487 -3.82 17.61 -11.89
C PRO A 487 -2.55 16.91 -12.39
N TRP A 488 -2.24 17.09 -13.69
CA TRP A 488 -1.04 16.57 -14.37
C TRP A 488 -0.92 15.03 -14.39
N ALA A 489 -1.94 14.30 -13.96
CA ALA A 489 -1.91 12.83 -13.91
C ALA A 489 -1.65 12.19 -15.30
N HIS A 490 -2.02 12.84 -16.39
CA HIS A 490 -1.79 12.38 -17.76
C HIS A 490 -0.30 12.19 -18.11
N LEU A 491 0.61 12.84 -17.39
CA LEU A 491 2.05 12.65 -17.55
C LEU A 491 2.53 11.28 -17.05
N LEU A 492 1.76 10.59 -16.22
CA LEU A 492 2.08 9.26 -15.68
C LEU A 492 1.54 8.12 -16.58
N THR A 493 1.82 8.20 -17.87
CA THR A 493 1.44 7.22 -18.90
C THR A 493 2.66 6.67 -19.61
N GLY A 494 2.52 5.47 -20.20
CA GLY A 494 3.64 4.79 -20.86
C GLY A 494 4.58 4.07 -19.89
N VAL A 495 5.82 3.81 -20.32
CA VAL A 495 6.85 3.17 -19.50
C VAL A 495 7.88 4.21 -19.08
N MET A 496 8.08 4.34 -17.78
CA MET A 496 8.91 5.40 -17.20
C MET A 496 9.97 4.87 -16.23
N GLU A 497 11.01 5.65 -16.00
CA GLU A 497 11.91 5.46 -14.87
C GLU A 497 11.20 5.85 -13.56
N GLN A 498 11.40 5.12 -12.49
CA GLN A 498 10.67 5.33 -11.22
C GLN A 498 10.84 6.73 -10.63
N ASN A 499 12.01 7.32 -10.78
CA ASN A 499 12.28 8.69 -10.33
C ASN A 499 11.49 9.75 -11.09
N TYR A 500 10.90 9.44 -12.24
CA TYR A 500 10.03 10.36 -12.99
C TYR A 500 8.76 10.71 -12.21
N ILE A 501 8.27 9.81 -11.35
CA ILE A 501 7.12 10.06 -10.46
C ILE A 501 7.36 11.30 -9.58
N TYR A 502 8.57 11.45 -9.02
CA TYR A 502 8.97 12.65 -8.30
C TYR A 502 8.79 13.93 -9.12
N HIS A 503 9.28 13.91 -10.37
CA HIS A 503 9.25 15.08 -11.22
C HIS A 503 7.83 15.49 -11.59
N VAL A 504 6.92 14.52 -11.79
CA VAL A 504 5.50 14.81 -12.02
C VAL A 504 4.83 15.40 -10.78
N MET A 505 5.05 14.80 -9.60
CA MET A 505 4.51 15.32 -8.34
C MET A 505 5.02 16.74 -8.05
N LYS A 506 6.32 16.96 -8.23
CA LYS A 506 6.95 18.27 -8.06
C LYS A 506 6.37 19.30 -9.02
N HIS A 507 6.22 18.95 -10.30
CA HIS A 507 5.64 19.81 -11.32
C HIS A 507 4.18 20.16 -11.00
N ALA A 508 3.37 19.16 -10.65
CA ALA A 508 1.96 19.36 -10.35
C ALA A 508 1.74 20.31 -9.16
N GLY A 509 2.59 20.23 -8.13
CA GLY A 509 2.52 21.09 -6.95
C GLY A 509 3.30 22.41 -7.07
N GLU A 510 4.04 22.65 -8.14
CA GLU A 510 4.98 23.78 -8.27
C GLU A 510 5.98 23.83 -7.10
N LEU A 511 6.51 22.67 -6.70
CA LEU A 511 7.43 22.47 -5.57
C LEU A 511 8.91 22.64 -5.95
#